data_3549ebb6f40eb251ec932a4e74be18fc
#
_entry.id   3549ebb6f40eb251ec932a4e74be18fc
#
_cell.length_a   1.000
_cell.length_b   1.000
_cell.length_c   1.000
_cell.angle_alpha   90.00
_cell.angle_beta   90.00
_cell.angle_gamma   90.00
#
_symmetry.space_group_name_H-M   'P 1'
#
loop_
_entity.id
_entity.type
_entity.pdbx_description
1 polymer ?
#
loop_
_entity_poly.entity_id
_entity_poly.type
_entity_poly.pdbx_seq_one_letter_code
_entity_poly.pdbx_strand_id
1 'polypeptide(L)'
;MRYYITGTRRGLGAFITNLPELNTGANRIVDNLDDCDIFINCKHDGFSQVDLLYEDESKGKKVISIGSAASDWIHGHKDVYKYGIEKAALRNANDQLYYVGSDVTCINFGYFDSERSADVDYPKMSLQQCWDTIKWVIDNPNRVKEITVCV
;
A
#
# COMPACT_ATOMS: atom_id res chain seq x y z
N MET A 1 7.82 -13.39 -11.07
CA MET A 1 7.71 -12.05 -10.42
C MET A 1 8.31 -12.10 -9.02
N ARG A 2 9.07 -11.11 -8.65
CA ARG A 2 9.71 -10.96 -7.33
C ARG A 2 9.04 -9.83 -6.59
N TYR A 3 8.55 -10.12 -5.40
CA TYR A 3 7.79 -9.17 -4.57
C TYR A 3 8.61 -8.78 -3.35
N TYR A 4 8.76 -7.48 -3.10
CA TYR A 4 9.22 -6.95 -1.82
C TYR A 4 8.04 -6.33 -1.09
N ILE A 5 7.82 -6.71 0.17
CA ILE A 5 6.67 -6.30 0.96
C ILE A 5 7.15 -5.77 2.30
N THR A 6 6.76 -4.55 2.65
CA THR A 6 7.01 -4.02 4.00
C THR A 6 5.83 -4.33 4.94
N GLY A 7 6.08 -4.36 6.25
CA GLY A 7 5.01 -4.59 7.24
C GLY A 7 4.56 -6.04 7.35
N THR A 8 5.44 -6.98 7.20
CA THR A 8 5.15 -8.42 7.12
C THR A 8 4.85 -9.11 8.47
N ARG A 9 4.94 -8.38 9.59
CA ARG A 9 4.74 -8.99 10.93
C ARG A 9 3.27 -9.16 11.30
N ARG A 10 2.38 -8.36 10.78
CA ARG A 10 0.93 -8.38 11.09
C ARG A 10 0.09 -7.69 10.03
N GLY A 11 -1.22 -7.83 10.13
CA GLY A 11 -2.19 -7.17 9.25
C GLY A 11 -2.04 -7.57 7.78
N LEU A 12 -2.26 -6.62 6.89
CA LEU A 12 -2.29 -6.86 5.45
C LEU A 12 -0.94 -7.37 4.90
N GLY A 13 0.17 -6.81 5.36
CA GLY A 13 1.50 -7.26 4.91
C GLY A 13 1.78 -8.71 5.28
N ALA A 14 1.43 -9.13 6.50
CA ALA A 14 1.55 -10.53 6.93
C ALA A 14 0.64 -11.44 6.11
N PHE A 15 -0.60 -11.03 5.86
CA PHE A 15 -1.55 -11.78 5.05
C PHE A 15 -0.99 -12.04 3.64
N ILE A 16 -0.52 -10.97 2.96
CA ILE A 16 0.02 -11.08 1.59
C ILE A 16 1.24 -11.99 1.55
N THR A 17 2.16 -11.85 2.52
CA THR A 17 3.39 -12.64 2.58
C THR A 17 3.12 -14.15 2.68
N ASN A 18 2.01 -14.54 3.29
CA ASN A 18 1.62 -15.94 3.47
C ASN A 18 0.74 -16.50 2.35
N LEU A 19 0.45 -15.73 1.31
CA LEU A 19 -0.37 -16.22 0.19
C LEU A 19 0.38 -17.30 -0.61
N PRO A 20 -0.25 -18.46 -0.84
CA PRO A 20 0.39 -19.54 -1.60
C PRO A 20 0.85 -19.13 -2.99
N GLU A 21 0.08 -18.27 -3.67
CA GLU A 21 0.36 -17.82 -5.03
C GLU A 21 1.61 -16.93 -5.14
N LEU A 22 2.08 -16.34 -4.04
CA LEU A 22 3.33 -15.57 -3.99
C LEU A 22 4.55 -16.42 -3.57
N ASN A 23 4.34 -17.69 -3.28
CA ASN A 23 5.38 -18.63 -2.87
C ASN A 23 5.45 -19.84 -3.83
N THR A 24 5.27 -19.58 -5.11
CA THR A 24 5.39 -20.55 -6.19
C THR A 24 6.76 -20.44 -6.89
N GLY A 25 7.07 -21.36 -7.79
CA GLY A 25 8.30 -21.23 -8.60
C GLY A 25 8.32 -19.98 -9.50
N ALA A 26 7.16 -19.50 -9.93
CA ALA A 26 7.01 -18.33 -10.80
C ALA A 26 6.96 -17.00 -10.03
N ASN A 27 6.43 -17.02 -8.80
CA ASN A 27 6.36 -15.88 -7.91
C ASN A 27 7.13 -16.17 -6.62
N ARG A 28 7.85 -15.19 -6.12
CA ARG A 28 8.57 -15.32 -4.84
C ARG A 28 8.67 -13.97 -4.13
N ILE A 29 8.73 -14.04 -2.81
CA ILE A 29 9.01 -12.90 -1.96
C ILE A 29 10.53 -12.78 -1.81
N VAL A 30 11.05 -11.56 -1.87
CA VAL A 30 12.47 -11.23 -1.69
C VAL A 30 12.65 -10.34 -0.47
N ASP A 31 13.86 -10.34 0.09
CA ASP A 31 14.16 -9.71 1.38
C ASP A 31 14.59 -8.25 1.26
N ASN A 32 14.81 -7.78 0.04
CA ASN A 32 15.28 -6.41 -0.19
C ASN A 32 14.63 -5.78 -1.43
N LEU A 33 14.63 -4.46 -1.45
CA LEU A 33 14.01 -3.65 -2.49
C LEU A 33 14.73 -3.77 -3.84
N ASP A 34 16.07 -3.93 -3.83
CA ASP A 34 16.86 -4.01 -5.07
C ASP A 34 16.45 -5.18 -5.95
N ASP A 35 16.16 -6.31 -5.35
CA ASP A 35 15.88 -7.56 -6.04
C ASP A 35 14.43 -7.73 -6.51
N CYS A 36 13.52 -6.80 -6.19
CA CYS A 36 12.12 -6.96 -6.54
C CYS A 36 11.76 -6.40 -7.91
N ASP A 37 10.69 -6.93 -8.48
CA ASP A 37 10.00 -6.39 -9.65
C ASP A 37 8.80 -5.52 -9.23
N ILE A 38 8.16 -5.92 -8.12
CA ILE A 38 7.00 -5.26 -7.52
C ILE A 38 7.28 -4.96 -6.06
N PHE A 39 7.10 -3.70 -5.67
CA PHE A 39 7.21 -3.26 -4.29
C PHE A 39 5.83 -2.93 -3.71
N ILE A 40 5.42 -3.64 -2.66
CA ILE A 40 4.21 -3.34 -1.88
C ILE A 40 4.61 -2.61 -0.61
N ASN A 41 4.44 -1.30 -0.62
CA ASN A 41 4.82 -0.37 0.44
C ASN A 41 3.69 -0.29 1.48
N CYS A 42 3.64 -1.27 2.38
CA CYS A 42 2.52 -1.50 3.29
C CYS A 42 2.76 -1.01 4.72
N LYS A 43 4.01 -0.97 5.19
CA LYS A 43 4.33 -0.61 6.59
C LYS A 43 4.11 0.87 6.83
N HIS A 44 3.12 1.20 7.67
CA HIS A 44 2.98 2.56 8.20
C HIS A 44 3.89 2.77 9.42
N ASP A 45 4.77 3.76 9.33
CA ASP A 45 5.66 4.22 10.41
C ASP A 45 6.05 5.67 10.12
N GLY A 46 5.26 6.63 10.64
CA GLY A 46 5.43 8.03 10.33
C GLY A 46 5.40 8.30 8.82
N PHE A 47 6.42 8.96 8.32
CA PHE A 47 6.62 9.26 6.90
C PHE A 47 7.48 8.23 6.14
N SER A 48 7.78 7.08 6.75
CA SER A 48 8.67 6.07 6.15
C SER A 48 8.21 5.57 4.79
N GLN A 49 6.90 5.50 4.54
CA GLN A 49 6.37 5.12 3.23
C GLN A 49 6.72 6.16 2.15
N VAL A 50 6.74 7.45 2.51
CA VAL A 50 7.17 8.54 1.61
C VAL A 50 8.66 8.41 1.30
N ASP A 51 9.48 8.21 2.32
CA ASP A 51 10.94 8.08 2.16
C ASP A 51 11.28 6.93 1.20
N LEU A 52 10.63 5.77 1.37
CA LEU A 52 10.83 4.60 0.50
C LEU A 52 10.43 4.84 -0.96
N LEU A 53 9.46 5.72 -1.23
CA LEU A 53 9.10 6.07 -2.62
C LEU A 53 10.21 6.84 -3.33
N TYR A 54 11.00 7.62 -2.60
CA TYR A 54 12.06 8.43 -3.16
C TYR A 54 13.42 7.75 -3.17
N GLU A 55 13.53 6.55 -2.62
CA GLU A 55 14.77 5.78 -2.70
C GLU A 55 15.08 5.37 -4.15
N ASP A 56 16.36 5.33 -4.49
CA ASP A 56 16.80 4.99 -5.85
C ASP A 56 16.40 3.58 -6.25
N GLU A 57 16.36 2.68 -5.28
CA GLU A 57 15.96 1.28 -5.44
C GLU A 57 14.49 1.11 -5.85
N SER A 58 13.64 2.09 -5.58
CA SER A 58 12.23 2.09 -6.03
C SER A 58 12.07 2.47 -7.50
N LYS A 59 13.09 3.07 -8.11
CA LYS A 59 13.04 3.51 -9.51
C LYS A 59 12.95 2.33 -10.48
N GLY A 60 12.08 2.47 -11.46
CA GLY A 60 11.86 1.46 -12.49
C GLY A 60 11.08 0.23 -12.05
N LYS A 61 10.56 0.20 -10.83
CA LYS A 61 9.71 -0.86 -10.31
C LYS A 61 8.25 -0.44 -10.34
N LYS A 62 7.35 -1.44 -10.34
CA LYS A 62 5.94 -1.18 -10.03
C LYS A 62 5.80 -1.06 -8.52
N VAL A 63 5.42 0.11 -8.03
CA VAL A 63 5.25 0.38 -6.59
C VAL A 63 3.79 0.56 -6.25
N ILE A 64 3.32 -0.18 -5.26
CA ILE A 64 1.96 -0.07 -4.73
C ILE A 64 2.04 0.36 -3.28
N SER A 65 1.64 1.60 -3.00
CA SER A 65 1.61 2.16 -1.66
C SER A 65 0.24 1.97 -1.04
N ILE A 66 0.21 1.42 0.17
CA ILE A 66 -1.02 1.24 0.94
C ILE A 66 -1.30 2.53 1.71
N GLY A 67 -2.16 3.33 1.12
CA GLY A 67 -2.69 4.56 1.67
C GLY A 67 -3.86 4.33 2.63
N SER A 68 -4.63 5.39 2.85
CA SER A 68 -5.82 5.34 3.71
C SER A 68 -6.84 6.39 3.27
N ALA A 69 -8.12 6.04 3.32
CA ALA A 69 -9.22 6.99 3.16
C ALA A 69 -9.18 8.11 4.22
N ALA A 70 -8.48 7.90 5.33
CA ALA A 70 -8.25 8.95 6.35
C ALA A 70 -7.54 10.20 5.79
N SER A 71 -6.84 10.09 4.69
CA SER A 71 -6.23 11.23 4.00
C SER A 71 -7.27 12.24 3.48
N ASP A 72 -8.52 11.83 3.27
CA ASP A 72 -9.62 12.70 2.84
C ASP A 72 -10.25 13.47 4.00
N TRP A 73 -9.99 13.07 5.26
CA TRP A 73 -10.69 13.58 6.43
C TRP A 73 -9.85 14.49 7.33
N ILE A 74 -8.67 14.89 6.88
CA ILE A 74 -7.74 15.71 7.70
C ILE A 74 -8.35 17.03 8.19
N HIS A 75 -9.28 17.60 7.44
CA HIS A 75 -9.97 18.83 7.81
C HIS A 75 -11.27 18.62 8.62
N GLY A 76 -11.75 17.38 8.69
CA GLY A 76 -12.99 17.02 9.38
C GLY A 76 -12.81 16.50 10.80
N HIS A 77 -11.59 16.23 11.24
CA HIS A 77 -11.30 15.76 12.58
C HIS A 77 -11.36 16.87 13.62
N LYS A 78 -11.98 16.58 14.75
CA LYS A 78 -12.05 17.50 15.91
C LYS A 78 -10.72 17.60 16.65
N ASP A 79 -9.93 16.53 16.60
CA ASP A 79 -8.64 16.39 17.28
C ASP A 79 -7.49 16.37 16.27
N VAL A 80 -6.27 16.58 16.78
CA VAL A 80 -5.05 16.45 15.98
C VAL A 80 -4.91 15.00 15.49
N TYR A 81 -4.84 14.83 14.19
CA TYR A 81 -4.84 13.51 13.55
C TYR A 81 -3.65 13.34 12.59
N LYS A 82 -2.47 13.16 13.19
CA LYS A 82 -1.20 13.05 12.46
C LYS A 82 -1.21 11.91 11.42
N TYR A 83 -1.85 10.80 11.71
CA TYR A 83 -1.98 9.67 10.76
C TYR A 83 -2.57 10.11 9.41
N GLY A 84 -3.62 10.93 9.41
CA GLY A 84 -4.22 11.45 8.19
C GLY A 84 -3.23 12.30 7.38
N ILE A 85 -2.41 13.11 8.07
CA ILE A 85 -1.36 13.92 7.43
C ILE A 85 -0.26 13.03 6.82
N GLU A 86 0.18 12.01 7.52
CA GLU A 86 1.18 11.06 7.01
C GLU A 86 0.67 10.33 5.77
N LYS A 87 -0.59 9.92 5.77
CA LYS A 87 -1.22 9.28 4.60
C LYS A 87 -1.50 10.26 3.46
N ALA A 88 -1.82 11.51 3.75
CA ALA A 88 -1.94 12.56 2.73
C ALA A 88 -0.58 12.87 2.08
N ALA A 89 0.50 12.90 2.86
CA ALA A 89 1.85 13.05 2.33
C ALA A 89 2.24 11.91 1.38
N LEU A 90 1.92 10.66 1.74
CA LEU A 90 2.12 9.49 0.87
C LEU A 90 1.37 9.62 -0.45
N ARG A 91 0.11 10.04 -0.39
CA ARG A 91 -0.73 10.26 -1.57
C ARG A 91 -0.16 11.33 -2.49
N ASN A 92 0.30 12.47 -1.92
CA ASN A 92 0.93 13.55 -2.68
C ASN A 92 2.28 13.13 -3.30
N ALA A 93 3.10 12.38 -2.58
CA ALA A 93 4.35 11.84 -3.09
C ALA A 93 4.11 10.88 -4.27
N ASN A 94 3.14 9.99 -4.13
CA ASN A 94 2.71 9.10 -5.22
C ASN A 94 2.26 9.89 -6.46
N ASP A 95 1.47 10.94 -6.24
CA ASP A 95 0.97 11.81 -7.32
C ASP A 95 2.13 12.45 -8.11
N GLN A 96 3.10 13.03 -7.40
CA GLN A 96 4.29 13.62 -8.01
C GLN A 96 5.06 12.61 -8.87
N LEU A 97 5.35 11.44 -8.29
CA LEU A 97 6.11 10.40 -8.99
C LEU A 97 5.34 9.82 -10.18
N TYR A 98 4.03 9.68 -10.08
CA TYR A 98 3.20 9.25 -11.19
C TYR A 98 3.30 10.21 -12.38
N TYR A 99 3.22 11.52 -12.13
CA TYR A 99 3.28 12.53 -13.20
C TYR A 99 4.66 12.67 -13.85
N VAL A 100 5.74 12.32 -13.15
CA VAL A 100 7.08 12.25 -13.77
C VAL A 100 7.38 10.91 -14.44
N GLY A 101 6.38 10.03 -14.53
CA GLY A 101 6.47 8.81 -15.34
C GLY A 101 6.74 7.52 -14.58
N SER A 102 6.86 7.55 -13.24
CA SER A 102 7.05 6.35 -12.43
C SER A 102 5.79 5.47 -12.42
N ASP A 103 5.97 4.15 -12.33
CA ASP A 103 4.88 3.19 -12.20
C ASP A 103 4.51 3.02 -10.72
N VAL A 104 3.84 4.01 -10.18
CA VAL A 104 3.45 4.08 -8.78
C VAL A 104 1.93 4.21 -8.66
N THR A 105 1.35 3.48 -7.71
CA THR A 105 -0.09 3.52 -7.39
C THR A 105 -0.27 3.71 -5.89
N CYS A 106 -1.16 4.61 -5.48
CA CYS A 106 -1.64 4.72 -4.12
C CYS A 106 -3.02 4.08 -4.00
N ILE A 107 -3.17 3.07 -3.15
CA ILE A 107 -4.47 2.47 -2.83
C ILE A 107 -4.91 2.96 -1.45
N ASN A 108 -5.94 3.81 -1.42
CA ASN A 108 -6.49 4.35 -0.18
C ASN A 108 -7.60 3.43 0.31
N PHE A 109 -7.29 2.57 1.27
CA PHE A 109 -8.29 1.71 1.89
C PHE A 109 -9.04 2.44 3.01
N GLY A 110 -10.33 2.17 3.11
CA GLY A 110 -11.11 2.35 4.33
C GLY A 110 -10.72 1.33 5.38
N TYR A 111 -11.62 1.04 6.33
CA TYR A 111 -11.34 0.02 7.34
C TYR A 111 -11.27 -1.37 6.71
N PHE A 112 -10.26 -2.12 7.08
CA PHE A 112 -10.15 -3.54 6.77
C PHE A 112 -9.84 -4.35 8.04
N ASP A 113 -10.14 -5.63 8.01
CA ASP A 113 -10.07 -6.51 9.17
C ASP A 113 -8.61 -6.79 9.56
N SER A 114 -8.12 -6.00 10.51
CA SER A 114 -6.78 -6.11 11.08
C SER A 114 -6.83 -5.88 12.59
N GLU A 115 -5.76 -6.21 13.27
CA GLU A 115 -5.63 -5.96 14.72
C GLU A 115 -5.85 -4.49 15.09
N ARG A 116 -5.41 -3.55 14.23
CA ARG A 116 -5.58 -2.10 14.47
C ARG A 116 -7.02 -1.64 14.42
N SER A 117 -7.87 -2.33 13.70
CA SER A 117 -9.29 -1.99 13.53
C SER A 117 -10.21 -2.91 14.34
N ALA A 118 -9.68 -3.74 15.24
CA ALA A 118 -10.46 -4.71 16.01
C ALA A 118 -11.60 -4.05 16.80
N ASP A 119 -11.34 -2.88 17.39
CA ASP A 119 -12.31 -2.15 18.23
C ASP A 119 -13.21 -1.18 17.43
N VAL A 120 -13.04 -1.13 16.11
CA VAL A 120 -13.84 -0.23 15.26
C VAL A 120 -15.14 -0.90 14.86
N ASP A 121 -16.26 -0.29 15.21
CA ASP A 121 -17.62 -0.76 14.90
C ASP A 121 -18.13 -0.13 13.58
N TYR A 122 -17.40 -0.38 12.52
CA TYR A 122 -17.77 -0.02 11.13
C TYR A 122 -17.59 -1.24 10.22
N PRO A 123 -18.31 -1.29 9.10
CA PRO A 123 -18.06 -2.30 8.08
C PRO A 123 -16.58 -2.30 7.65
N LYS A 124 -16.01 -3.49 7.51
CA LYS A 124 -14.60 -3.69 7.18
C LYS A 124 -14.46 -4.58 5.96
N MET A 125 -13.51 -4.25 5.11
CA MET A 125 -13.09 -5.18 4.07
C MET A 125 -12.32 -6.35 4.68
N SER A 126 -12.46 -7.53 4.10
CA SER A 126 -11.55 -8.63 4.42
C SER A 126 -10.15 -8.35 3.86
N LEU A 127 -9.13 -8.99 4.43
CA LEU A 127 -7.77 -8.90 3.90
C LEU A 127 -7.68 -9.48 2.46
N GLN A 128 -8.52 -10.46 2.15
CA GLN A 128 -8.63 -10.99 0.79
C GLN A 128 -9.15 -9.94 -0.20
N GLN A 129 -10.17 -9.18 0.15
CA GLN A 129 -10.68 -8.09 -0.70
C GLN A 129 -9.63 -7.00 -0.93
N CYS A 130 -8.81 -6.70 0.10
CA CYS A 130 -7.69 -5.78 -0.07
C CYS A 130 -6.65 -6.34 -1.05
N TRP A 131 -6.32 -7.63 -0.93
CA TRP A 131 -5.41 -8.29 -1.86
C TRP A 131 -5.95 -8.33 -3.28
N ASP A 132 -7.21 -8.64 -3.47
CA ASP A 132 -7.85 -8.66 -4.79
C ASP A 132 -7.75 -7.30 -5.48
N THR A 133 -7.88 -6.21 -4.72
CA THR A 133 -7.68 -4.85 -5.23
C THR A 133 -6.21 -4.61 -5.62
N ILE A 134 -5.27 -5.00 -4.77
CA ILE A 134 -3.83 -4.89 -5.06
C ILE A 134 -3.48 -5.69 -6.30
N LYS A 135 -3.96 -6.92 -6.38
CA LYS A 135 -3.73 -7.80 -7.52
C LYS A 135 -4.31 -7.22 -8.81
N TRP A 136 -5.50 -6.65 -8.76
CA TRP A 136 -6.09 -5.97 -9.90
C TRP A 136 -5.19 -4.83 -10.42
N VAL A 137 -4.58 -4.04 -9.52
CA VAL A 137 -3.62 -3.00 -9.91
C VAL A 137 -2.36 -3.61 -10.53
N ILE A 138 -1.85 -4.72 -9.97
CA ILE A 138 -0.66 -5.42 -10.48
C ILE A 138 -0.90 -5.90 -11.91
N ASP A 139 -2.04 -6.54 -12.14
CA ASP A 139 -2.39 -7.18 -13.41
C ASP A 139 -2.91 -6.19 -14.47
N ASN A 140 -3.17 -4.94 -14.08
CA ASN A 140 -3.69 -3.94 -15.00
C ASN A 140 -2.60 -3.51 -16.01
N PRO A 141 -2.87 -3.59 -17.32
CA PRO A 141 -1.90 -3.19 -18.34
C PRO A 141 -1.64 -1.68 -18.38
N ASN A 142 -2.55 -0.88 -17.83
CA ASN A 142 -2.40 0.57 -17.73
C ASN A 142 -1.88 0.96 -16.35
N ARG A 143 -1.18 2.09 -16.29
CA ARG A 143 -0.78 2.67 -15.01
C ARG A 143 -2.02 3.20 -14.27
N VAL A 144 -2.20 2.77 -13.06
CA VAL A 144 -3.24 3.26 -12.15
C VAL A 144 -2.60 4.25 -11.16
N LYS A 145 -3.02 5.50 -11.20
CA LYS A 145 -2.47 6.53 -10.32
C LYS A 145 -2.91 6.34 -8.87
N GLU A 146 -4.19 6.17 -8.69
CA GLU A 146 -4.82 6.13 -7.38
C GLU A 146 -6.16 5.41 -7.44
N ILE A 147 -6.51 4.72 -6.37
CA ILE A 147 -7.83 4.13 -6.16
C ILE A 147 -8.20 4.23 -4.67
N THR A 148 -9.45 4.59 -4.37
CA THR A 148 -10.00 4.56 -3.01
C THR A 148 -11.06 3.48 -2.93
N VAL A 149 -10.94 2.59 -1.95
CA VAL A 149 -11.85 1.46 -1.73
C VAL A 149 -12.32 1.46 -0.28
N CYS A 150 -13.62 1.56 -0.11
CA CYS A 150 -14.30 1.53 1.19
C CYS A 150 -15.50 0.57 1.13
N VAL A 151 -15.97 0.12 2.29
CA VAL A 151 -17.20 -0.65 2.44
C VAL A 151 -18.35 0.29 2.73
#